data_777900c425ab68f038dc51e5c2289279
#
_entry.id   777900c425ab68f038dc51e5c2289279
#
_cell.length_a   1.000
_cell.length_b   1.000
_cell.length_c   1.000
_cell.angle_alpha   90.00
_cell.angle_beta   90.00
_cell.angle_gamma   90.00
#
_symmetry.space_group_name_H-M   'P 1'
#
loop_
_entity.id
_entity.type
_entity.pdbx_description
1 polymer ?
#
loop_
_entity_poly.entity_id
_entity_poly.type
_entity_poly.pdbx_seq_one_letter_code
_entity_poly.pdbx_strand_id
1 'polypeptide(L)'
;MHYIVMDLEWNQSPRGRAGKCGDMPFEIIEIGAVKLDEQLQEVGQFHEFIKPAVYRQLHYKTKEILNLDVKELEQCRGFKPVIQDFLDWCGDDYLICTW
;
A
#
# COMPACT_ATOMS: atom_id res chain seq x y z
N MET A 1 17.01 -10.14 -13.47
CA MET A 1 16.55 -9.50 -12.22
C MET A 1 15.68 -8.28 -12.56
N HIS A 2 14.68 -8.02 -11.76
CA HIS A 2 13.83 -6.84 -11.92
C HIS A 2 14.02 -5.87 -10.76
N TYR A 3 13.83 -4.60 -11.02
CA TYR A 3 13.77 -3.57 -9.99
C TYR A 3 12.29 -3.23 -9.78
N ILE A 4 11.85 -3.29 -8.54
CA ILE A 4 10.48 -2.94 -8.15
C ILE A 4 10.55 -1.60 -7.42
N VAL A 5 10.16 -0.53 -8.10
CA VAL A 5 10.12 0.81 -7.51
C VAL A 5 8.75 0.98 -6.89
N MET A 6 8.70 1.06 -5.57
CA MET A 6 7.46 0.95 -4.81
C MET A 6 7.20 2.19 -3.97
N ASP A 7 5.96 2.59 -3.90
CA ASP A 7 5.47 3.64 -3.01
C ASP A 7 4.24 3.11 -2.27
N LEU A 8 4.12 3.47 -1.00
CA LEU A 8 3.03 3.05 -0.14
C LEU A 8 2.32 4.27 0.43
N GLU A 9 1.00 4.14 0.62
CA GLU A 9 0.25 5.05 1.46
C GLU A 9 -0.31 4.27 2.64
N TRP A 10 -0.35 4.90 3.80
CA TRP A 10 -0.84 4.26 5.00
C TRP A 10 -1.78 5.17 5.76
N ASN A 11 -2.61 4.53 6.57
CA ASN A 11 -3.51 5.19 7.49
C ASN A 11 -2.99 5.00 8.91
N GLN A 12 -3.44 5.85 9.81
CA GLN A 12 -3.12 5.77 11.23
C GLN A 12 -4.38 6.13 12.02
N SER A 13 -4.35 5.93 13.33
CA SER A 13 -5.48 6.28 14.18
C SER A 13 -5.84 7.76 14.01
N PRO A 14 -7.13 8.10 13.84
CA PRO A 14 -7.57 9.50 13.84
C PRO A 14 -7.19 10.27 15.09
N ARG A 15 -6.95 9.56 16.20
CA ARG A 15 -6.52 10.17 17.47
C ARG A 15 -5.01 10.17 17.65
N GLY A 16 -4.25 9.89 16.57
CA GLY A 16 -2.81 9.87 16.61
C GLY A 16 -2.27 8.75 17.50
N ARG A 17 -1.18 9.02 18.22
CA ARG A 17 -0.55 8.01 19.07
C ARG A 17 -1.46 7.48 20.17
N ALA A 18 -2.37 8.32 20.67
CA ALA A 18 -3.30 7.93 21.74
C ALA A 18 -4.27 6.83 21.29
N GLY A 19 -4.55 6.77 20.00
CA GLY A 19 -5.44 5.74 19.42
C GLY A 19 -4.72 4.57 18.78
N LYS A 20 -3.40 4.47 18.97
CA LYS A 20 -2.59 3.39 18.38
C LYS A 20 -3.09 2.02 18.87
N CYS A 21 -3.29 1.11 17.93
CA CYS A 21 -3.71 -0.26 18.21
C CYS A 21 -2.48 -1.16 18.33
N GLY A 22 -2.16 -1.59 19.54
CA GLY A 22 -1.00 -2.46 19.80
C GLY A 22 0.29 -1.85 19.27
N ASP A 23 1.06 -2.64 18.53
CA ASP A 23 2.32 -2.21 17.94
C ASP A 23 2.18 -1.76 16.48
N MET A 24 0.94 -1.53 16.01
CA MET A 24 0.68 -1.10 14.64
C MET A 24 0.26 0.37 14.59
N PRO A 25 1.22 1.32 14.58
CA PRO A 25 0.86 2.74 14.47
C PRO A 25 0.31 3.11 13.09
N PHE A 26 0.63 2.31 12.07
CA PHE A 26 0.23 2.56 10.70
C PHE A 26 -0.31 1.29 10.06
N GLU A 27 -1.18 1.47 9.08
CA GLU A 27 -1.77 0.39 8.31
C GLU A 27 -1.68 0.76 6.82
N ILE A 28 -1.12 -0.12 6.00
CA ILE A 28 -0.98 0.13 4.56
C ILE A 28 -2.36 0.07 3.91
N ILE A 29 -2.70 1.08 3.11
CA ILE A 29 -3.98 1.17 2.41
C ILE A 29 -3.84 1.36 0.91
N GLU A 30 -2.63 1.55 0.41
CA GLU A 30 -2.37 1.65 -1.02
C GLU A 30 -0.97 1.16 -1.33
N ILE A 31 -0.82 0.34 -2.38
CA ILE A 31 0.47 -0.07 -2.93
C ILE A 31 0.52 0.36 -4.38
N GLY A 32 1.52 1.15 -4.73
CA GLY A 32 1.83 1.49 -6.11
C GLY A 32 3.24 1.07 -6.43
N ALA A 33 3.45 0.45 -7.59
CA ALA A 33 4.78 -0.01 -7.97
C ALA A 33 4.95 -0.06 -9.49
N VAL A 34 6.19 0.10 -9.90
CA VAL A 34 6.61 -0.03 -11.30
C VAL A 34 7.72 -1.07 -11.33
N LYS A 35 7.65 -1.98 -12.30
CA LYS A 35 8.68 -3.00 -12.52
C LYS A 35 9.56 -2.58 -13.68
N LEU A 36 10.86 -2.57 -13.44
CA LEU A 36 11.87 -2.24 -14.45
C LEU A 36 12.73 -3.46 -14.71
N ASP A 37 13.15 -3.63 -15.97
CA ASP A 37 14.12 -4.66 -16.32
C ASP A 37 15.55 -4.18 -16.03
N GLU A 38 16.55 -4.98 -16.42
CA GLU A 38 17.96 -4.64 -16.15
C GLU A 38 18.46 -3.43 -16.94
N GLN A 39 17.76 -3.06 -18.01
CA GLN A 39 18.03 -1.85 -18.78
C GLN A 39 17.22 -0.67 -18.28
N LEU A 40 16.53 -0.81 -17.13
CA LEU A 40 15.70 0.22 -16.50
C LEU A 40 14.50 0.62 -17.36
N GLN A 41 14.03 -0.30 -18.22
CA GLN A 41 12.81 -0.10 -19.00
C GLN A 41 11.61 -0.60 -18.21
N GLU A 42 10.53 0.13 -18.26
CA GLU A 42 9.29 -0.27 -17.58
C GLU A 42 8.68 -1.49 -18.27
N VAL A 43 8.48 -2.56 -17.50
CA VAL A 43 7.88 -3.81 -18.00
C VAL A 43 6.58 -4.18 -17.29
N GLY A 44 6.16 -3.42 -16.30
CA GLY A 44 4.91 -3.68 -15.62
C GLY A 44 4.58 -2.62 -14.57
N GLN A 45 3.30 -2.61 -14.16
CA GLN A 45 2.81 -1.72 -13.11
C GLN A 45 1.89 -2.52 -12.19
N PHE A 46 1.87 -2.13 -10.92
CA PHE A 46 0.96 -2.68 -9.93
C PHE A 46 0.36 -1.53 -9.15
N HIS A 47 -0.96 -1.55 -8.95
CA HIS A 47 -1.62 -0.53 -8.14
C HIS A 47 -2.88 -1.13 -7.53
N GLU A 48 -2.95 -1.10 -6.20
CA GLU A 48 -4.11 -1.60 -5.46
C GLU A 48 -4.33 -0.76 -4.21
N PHE A 49 -5.60 -0.46 -3.93
CA PHE A 49 -6.02 0.02 -2.63
C PHE A 49 -6.36 -1.17 -1.74
N ILE A 50 -6.22 -0.99 -0.43
CA ILE A 50 -6.40 -2.07 0.54
C ILE A 50 -7.46 -1.64 1.55
N LYS A 51 -8.41 -2.54 1.81
CA LYS A 51 -9.45 -2.32 2.80
C LYS A 51 -8.82 -2.20 4.20
N PRO A 52 -9.08 -1.10 4.93
CA PRO A 52 -8.59 -0.95 6.30
C PRO A 52 -9.17 -2.01 7.22
N ALA A 53 -8.33 -2.63 8.04
CA ALA A 53 -8.75 -3.64 9.01
C ALA A 53 -8.58 -3.15 10.44
N VAL A 54 -7.57 -2.31 10.70
CA VAL A 54 -7.22 -1.85 12.04
C VAL A 54 -7.86 -0.48 12.33
N TYR A 55 -7.69 0.47 11.42
CA TYR A 55 -8.20 1.82 11.57
C TYR A 55 -9.27 2.08 10.53
N ARG A 56 -10.53 1.99 10.93
CA ARG A 56 -11.68 2.11 10.01
C ARG A 56 -11.96 3.54 9.57
N GLN A 57 -11.48 4.51 10.35
CA GLN A 57 -11.59 5.93 9.99
C GLN A 57 -10.26 6.41 9.45
N LEU A 58 -10.31 7.23 8.41
CA LEU A 58 -9.09 7.80 7.84
C LEU A 58 -8.62 8.98 8.68
N HIS A 59 -7.31 9.00 8.96
CA HIS A 59 -6.67 10.17 9.55
C HIS A 59 -6.80 11.36 8.59
N TYR A 60 -6.93 12.57 9.10
CA TYR A 60 -7.18 13.74 8.25
C TYR A 60 -6.08 13.96 7.20
N LYS A 61 -4.82 13.69 7.54
CA LYS A 61 -3.71 13.78 6.59
C LYS A 61 -3.83 12.75 5.48
N THR A 62 -4.29 11.55 5.81
CA THR A 62 -4.52 10.48 4.86
C THR A 62 -5.62 10.86 3.88
N LYS A 63 -6.70 11.45 4.38
CA LYS A 63 -7.79 11.94 3.53
C LYS A 63 -7.33 13.01 2.54
N GLU A 64 -6.42 13.88 2.96
CA GLU A 64 -5.89 14.94 2.10
C GLU A 64 -5.05 14.37 0.95
N ILE A 65 -4.30 13.30 1.22
CA ILE A 65 -3.43 12.65 0.24
C ILE A 65 -4.25 11.78 -0.69
N LEU A 66 -5.13 10.95 -0.12
CA LEU A 66 -5.99 10.05 -0.89
C LEU A 66 -7.24 10.80 -1.32
N ASN A 67 -7.50 10.81 -2.59
CA ASN A 67 -8.74 11.39 -3.11
C ASN A 67 -9.88 10.37 -3.07
N LEU A 68 -9.92 9.56 -2.00
CA LEU A 68 -10.91 8.51 -1.78
C LEU A 68 -11.48 8.65 -0.37
N ASP A 69 -12.75 8.26 -0.19
CA ASP A 69 -13.32 8.16 1.15
C ASP A 69 -13.25 6.72 1.68
N VAL A 70 -13.58 6.55 2.94
CA VAL A 70 -13.50 5.25 3.61
C VAL A 70 -14.46 4.24 3.01
N LYS A 71 -15.60 4.70 2.46
CA LYS A 71 -16.58 3.80 1.84
C LYS A 71 -16.02 3.15 0.58
N GLU A 72 -15.24 3.89 -0.20
CA GLU A 72 -14.59 3.36 -1.38
C GLU A 72 -13.53 2.32 -0.99
N LEU A 73 -12.77 2.58 0.07
CA LEU A 73 -11.78 1.63 0.57
C LEU A 73 -12.42 0.35 1.13
N GLU A 74 -13.61 0.46 1.70
CA GLU A 74 -14.34 -0.71 2.21
C GLU A 74 -14.75 -1.68 1.11
N GLN A 75 -14.83 -1.21 -0.15
CA GLN A 75 -15.11 -2.06 -1.30
C GLN A 75 -13.88 -2.80 -1.81
N CYS A 76 -12.69 -2.44 -1.32
CA CYS A 76 -11.44 -3.02 -1.79
C CYS A 76 -11.13 -4.34 -1.08
N ARG A 77 -10.18 -5.08 -1.62
CA ARG A 77 -9.72 -6.33 -1.00
C ARG A 77 -8.86 -6.02 0.23
N GLY A 78 -8.78 -6.98 1.15
CA GLY A 78 -7.95 -6.86 2.34
C GLY A 78 -6.46 -6.99 2.03
N PHE A 79 -5.65 -6.79 3.07
CA PHE A 79 -4.20 -6.81 2.95
C PHE A 79 -3.64 -8.14 2.43
N LYS A 80 -4.09 -9.27 2.99
CA LYS A 80 -3.52 -10.58 2.65
C LYS A 80 -3.62 -10.91 1.16
N PRO A 81 -4.81 -10.86 0.53
CA PRO A 81 -4.88 -11.16 -0.89
C PRO A 81 -4.12 -10.15 -1.75
N VAL A 82 -4.12 -8.87 -1.38
CA VAL A 82 -3.40 -7.85 -2.14
C VAL A 82 -1.89 -8.06 -2.06
N ILE A 83 -1.34 -8.32 -0.86
CA ILE A 83 0.10 -8.53 -0.71
C ILE A 83 0.53 -9.82 -1.41
N GLN A 84 -0.31 -10.85 -1.42
CA GLN A 84 -0.02 -12.08 -2.14
C GLN A 84 0.08 -11.82 -3.65
N ASP A 85 -0.88 -11.07 -4.20
CA ASP A 85 -0.85 -10.69 -5.61
C ASP A 85 0.37 -9.84 -5.94
N PHE A 86 0.74 -8.93 -5.04
CA PHE A 86 1.93 -8.09 -5.21
C PHE A 86 3.20 -8.95 -5.27
N LEU A 87 3.34 -9.89 -4.34
CA LEU A 87 4.51 -10.77 -4.30
C LEU A 87 4.58 -11.67 -5.54
N ASP A 88 3.44 -12.19 -5.98
CA ASP A 88 3.36 -12.99 -7.22
C ASP A 88 3.77 -12.15 -8.43
N TRP A 89 3.32 -10.90 -8.48
CA TRP A 89 3.67 -9.97 -9.54
C TRP A 89 5.17 -9.64 -9.53
N CYS A 90 5.79 -9.53 -8.36
CA CYS A 90 7.23 -9.27 -8.26
C CYS A 90 8.07 -10.39 -8.88
N GLY A 91 7.60 -11.64 -8.80
CA GLY A 91 8.32 -12.80 -9.30
C GLY A 91 9.36 -13.32 -8.31
N ASP A 92 10.35 -14.06 -8.83
CA ASP A 92 11.32 -14.75 -7.97
C ASP A 92 12.66 -14.00 -7.84
N ASP A 93 12.96 -13.11 -8.76
CA ASP A 93 14.28 -12.46 -8.81
C ASP A 93 14.09 -10.95 -8.98
N TYR A 94 14.06 -10.26 -7.85
CA TYR A 94 13.78 -8.82 -7.84
C TYR A 94 14.48 -8.12 -6.68
N LEU A 95 14.61 -6.81 -6.82
CA LEU A 95 15.11 -5.91 -5.78
C LEU A 95 14.06 -4.82 -5.54
N ILE A 96 13.64 -4.64 -4.31
CA ILE A 96 12.71 -3.57 -3.93
C ILE A 96 13.48 -2.27 -3.78
N CYS A 97 13.00 -1.22 -4.44
CA CYS A 97 13.56 0.12 -4.36
C CYS A 97 12.49 1.06 -3.81
N THR A 98 12.84 1.83 -2.78
CA THR A 98 11.95 2.79 -2.16
C THR A 98 12.76 3.99 -1.70
N TRP A 99 12.07 5.07 -1.29
CA TRP A 99 12.72 6.28 -0.79
C TRP A 99 12.20 6.70 0.57
#